data_459c6aaae20450fdd76a21ed49ad1f6f
#
_entry.id   459c6aaae20450fdd76a21ed49ad1f6f
#
_cell.length_a   1.000
_cell.length_b   1.000
_cell.length_c   1.000
_cell.angle_alpha   90.00
_cell.angle_beta   90.00
_cell.angle_gamma   90.00
#
_symmetry.space_group_name_H-M   'P 1'
#
loop_
_entity.id
_entity.type
_entity.pdbx_description
1 polymer ?
#
loop_
_entity_poly.entity_id
_entity_poly.type
_entity_poly.pdbx_seq_one_letter_code
_entity_poly.pdbx_strand_id
1 'polypeptide(L)'
;MALKAISLKKHPSLSEVWVQQQIANEPSILGLGDLILRDKERIQGSAGRLDLLLQDPESLKRYELEIQLGVVDESHIIRTIEYWDIERKRYPQYEHAAVIVAEEITSRFLNVIQLFNGAIPLIALKMTAYEINGEVHLTFVKVLDEVVYGFVDEDEPVAEPADRDYWEKKSSKKSLAIVDKVLEIIKPVEPNAIPKYNRNYIGLSLNGSPFNFVNFRPQKSSVVMKFKLPKTKEFDDLIEEAGFETLPYEGVWKQYRIRIEPDITETHANAILELSRSARGNHRNSD
;
A
#
# COMPACT_ATOMS: atom_id res chain seq x y z
N MET A 1 24.80 -11.95 -16.48
CA MET A 1 23.81 -13.05 -16.49
C MET A 1 22.62 -12.56 -17.29
N ALA A 2 22.16 -13.27 -18.33
CA ALA A 2 20.99 -12.84 -19.10
C ALA A 2 19.71 -13.33 -18.39
N LEU A 3 18.78 -12.44 -18.11
CA LEU A 3 17.47 -12.79 -17.59
C LEU A 3 16.67 -13.46 -18.70
N LYS A 4 16.12 -14.65 -18.43
CA LYS A 4 15.28 -15.37 -19.38
C LYS A 4 13.83 -15.21 -18.97
N ALA A 5 13.07 -14.47 -19.78
CA ALA A 5 11.63 -14.38 -19.60
C ALA A 5 10.98 -15.73 -19.97
N ILE A 6 10.02 -16.15 -19.15
CA ILE A 6 9.22 -17.37 -19.36
C ILE A 6 7.74 -16.99 -19.48
N SER A 7 6.97 -17.79 -20.25
CA SER A 7 5.52 -17.59 -20.34
C SER A 7 4.83 -18.47 -19.29
N LEU A 8 4.11 -17.83 -18.38
CA LEU A 8 3.32 -18.52 -17.36
C LEU A 8 2.19 -19.33 -17.99
N LYS A 9 1.53 -18.79 -19.03
CA LYS A 9 0.47 -19.49 -19.76
C LYS A 9 0.93 -20.84 -20.33
N LYS A 10 2.19 -20.96 -20.71
CA LYS A 10 2.77 -22.18 -21.27
C LYS A 10 3.48 -23.03 -20.22
N HIS A 11 3.59 -22.56 -18.99
CA HIS A 11 4.31 -23.26 -17.94
C HIS A 11 3.45 -24.36 -17.33
N PRO A 12 3.95 -25.60 -17.13
CA PRO A 12 3.14 -26.74 -16.72
C PRO A 12 2.63 -26.65 -15.27
N SER A 13 3.30 -25.89 -14.40
CA SER A 13 3.00 -25.84 -12.96
C SER A 13 2.71 -24.43 -12.43
N LEU A 14 2.96 -23.36 -13.19
CA LEU A 14 2.70 -21.99 -12.76
C LEU A 14 1.35 -21.54 -13.30
N SER A 15 0.33 -21.66 -12.47
CA SER A 15 -1.05 -21.31 -12.80
C SER A 15 -1.40 -19.89 -12.37
N GLU A 16 -2.57 -19.43 -12.76
CA GLU A 16 -3.19 -18.19 -12.27
C GLU A 16 -3.30 -18.16 -10.74
N VAL A 17 -3.67 -19.31 -10.15
CA VAL A 17 -3.73 -19.47 -8.67
C VAL A 17 -2.34 -19.27 -8.03
N TRP A 18 -1.28 -19.70 -8.70
CA TRP A 18 0.09 -19.47 -8.23
C TRP A 18 0.42 -17.96 -8.23
N VAL A 19 0.07 -17.23 -9.30
CA VAL A 19 0.25 -15.78 -9.39
C VAL A 19 -0.57 -15.06 -8.32
N GLN A 20 -1.84 -15.42 -8.17
CA GLN A 20 -2.71 -14.90 -7.10
C GLN A 20 -2.06 -15.07 -5.72
N GLN A 21 -1.43 -16.23 -5.48
CA GLN A 21 -0.79 -16.48 -4.18
C GLN A 21 0.46 -15.61 -3.97
N GLN A 22 1.28 -15.38 -5.01
CA GLN A 22 2.43 -14.48 -4.92
C GLN A 22 1.98 -13.05 -4.56
N ILE A 23 0.99 -12.53 -5.29
CA ILE A 23 0.44 -11.19 -5.02
C ILE A 23 -0.24 -11.13 -3.64
N ALA A 24 -0.98 -12.17 -3.25
CA ALA A 24 -1.64 -12.21 -1.95
C ALA A 24 -0.66 -12.21 -0.77
N ASN A 25 0.48 -12.88 -0.91
CA ASN A 25 1.54 -12.91 0.09
C ASN A 25 2.24 -11.54 0.21
N GLU A 26 2.45 -10.88 -0.92
CA GLU A 26 3.17 -9.62 -1.01
C GLU A 26 2.57 -8.68 -2.05
N PRO A 27 1.46 -7.96 -1.71
CA PRO A 27 0.81 -7.06 -2.66
C PRO A 27 1.67 -5.91 -3.15
N SER A 28 2.74 -5.55 -2.42
CA SER A 28 3.69 -4.49 -2.78
C SER A 28 4.41 -4.73 -4.10
N ILE A 29 4.54 -6.00 -4.54
CA ILE A 29 5.16 -6.37 -5.82
C ILE A 29 4.45 -5.77 -7.05
N LEU A 30 3.18 -5.38 -6.90
CA LEU A 30 2.42 -4.72 -7.97
C LEU A 30 2.89 -3.30 -8.28
N GLY A 31 3.66 -2.66 -7.37
CA GLY A 31 4.09 -1.27 -7.52
C GLY A 31 2.96 -0.24 -7.40
N LEU A 32 1.85 -0.61 -6.74
CA LEU A 32 0.69 0.25 -6.48
C LEU A 32 0.67 0.85 -5.06
N GLY A 33 1.77 0.74 -4.32
CA GLY A 33 1.90 1.18 -2.94
C GLY A 33 1.83 0.03 -1.93
N ASP A 34 1.76 0.38 -0.64
CA ASP A 34 1.71 -0.57 0.48
C ASP A 34 0.29 -1.17 0.63
N LEU A 35 -0.18 -1.87 -0.41
CA LEU A 35 -1.50 -2.49 -0.39
C LEU A 35 -1.54 -3.70 0.54
N ILE A 36 -2.74 -4.02 1.02
CA ILE A 36 -3.00 -5.26 1.75
C ILE A 36 -4.10 -6.07 1.07
N LEU A 37 -4.02 -7.37 1.25
CA LEU A 37 -5.08 -8.28 0.85
C LEU A 37 -6.29 -8.15 1.78
N ARG A 38 -7.46 -7.87 1.20
CA ARG A 38 -8.75 -7.88 1.90
C ARG A 38 -9.49 -9.19 1.71
N ASP A 39 -9.45 -9.72 0.48
CA ASP A 39 -10.15 -10.95 0.13
C ASP A 39 -9.50 -11.59 -1.11
N LYS A 40 -9.63 -12.91 -1.24
CA LYS A 40 -9.18 -13.71 -2.37
C LYS A 40 -10.33 -14.57 -2.88
N GLU A 41 -10.45 -14.72 -4.20
CA GLU A 41 -11.53 -15.50 -4.82
C GLU A 41 -12.94 -15.05 -4.34
N ARG A 42 -13.12 -13.72 -4.25
CA ARG A 42 -14.31 -13.13 -3.67
C ARG A 42 -15.52 -13.30 -4.56
N ILE A 43 -16.58 -13.93 -4.01
CA ILE A 43 -17.84 -14.19 -4.75
C ILE A 43 -18.54 -12.87 -5.11
N GLN A 44 -18.84 -12.71 -6.40
CA GLN A 44 -19.55 -11.57 -6.99
C GLN A 44 -20.98 -11.95 -7.44
N GLY A 45 -21.71 -12.65 -6.58
CA GLY A 45 -23.04 -13.13 -6.88
C GLY A 45 -23.07 -14.09 -8.08
N SER A 46 -23.88 -13.80 -9.11
CA SER A 46 -23.95 -14.59 -10.35
C SER A 46 -22.85 -14.25 -11.36
N ALA A 47 -22.08 -13.16 -11.13
CA ALA A 47 -21.06 -12.69 -12.07
C ALA A 47 -19.74 -13.51 -12.00
N GLY A 48 -19.53 -14.30 -10.93
CA GLY A 48 -18.35 -15.11 -10.76
C GLY A 48 -17.56 -14.77 -9.51
N ARG A 49 -16.23 -14.77 -9.60
CA ARG A 49 -15.32 -14.50 -8.49
C ARG A 49 -14.22 -13.55 -8.91
N LEU A 50 -14.04 -12.50 -8.13
CA LEU A 50 -12.94 -11.56 -8.22
C LEU A 50 -11.67 -12.23 -7.67
N ASP A 51 -10.59 -12.21 -8.42
CA ASP A 51 -9.33 -12.86 -8.04
C ASP A 51 -8.78 -12.33 -6.73
N LEU A 52 -8.55 -11.01 -6.64
CA LEU A 52 -8.03 -10.36 -5.43
C LEU A 52 -8.73 -9.02 -5.19
N LEU A 53 -9.15 -8.81 -3.96
CA LEU A 53 -9.54 -7.50 -3.45
C LEU A 53 -8.42 -6.98 -2.57
N LEU A 54 -7.74 -5.93 -3.02
CA LEU A 54 -6.70 -5.26 -2.26
C LEU A 54 -7.20 -3.93 -1.72
N GLN A 55 -6.51 -3.38 -0.73
CA GLN A 55 -6.86 -2.07 -0.18
C GLN A 55 -5.61 -1.31 0.26
N ASP A 56 -5.58 -0.03 -0.05
CA ASP A 56 -4.63 0.90 0.55
C ASP A 56 -5.04 1.19 2.01
N PRO A 57 -4.17 0.94 2.99
CA PRO A 57 -4.47 1.12 4.39
C PRO A 57 -4.72 2.57 4.80
N GLU A 58 -4.23 3.52 4.05
CA GLU A 58 -4.23 4.93 4.43
C GLU A 58 -5.41 5.68 3.81
N SER A 59 -5.62 5.54 2.51
CA SER A 59 -6.75 6.14 1.80
C SER A 59 -8.02 5.32 1.92
N LEU A 60 -7.90 4.03 2.28
CA LEU A 60 -8.97 3.02 2.26
C LEU A 60 -9.48 2.73 0.84
N LYS A 61 -8.80 3.22 -0.19
CA LYS A 61 -9.10 2.92 -1.58
C LYS A 61 -8.96 1.43 -1.84
N ARG A 62 -9.91 0.87 -2.57
CA ARG A 62 -9.96 -0.55 -2.95
C ARG A 62 -9.51 -0.74 -4.38
N TYR A 63 -8.90 -1.89 -4.62
CA TYR A 63 -8.40 -2.30 -5.93
C TYR A 63 -8.98 -3.69 -6.23
N GLU A 64 -9.87 -3.73 -7.20
CA GLU A 64 -10.49 -4.94 -7.72
C GLU A 64 -9.61 -5.49 -8.84
N LEU A 65 -8.87 -6.58 -8.54
CA LEU A 65 -7.79 -7.08 -9.38
C LEU A 65 -8.17 -8.40 -10.02
N GLU A 66 -8.08 -8.44 -11.36
CA GLU A 66 -8.25 -9.62 -12.21
C GLU A 66 -6.95 -9.96 -12.92
N ILE A 67 -6.61 -11.27 -12.93
CA ILE A 67 -5.36 -11.79 -13.48
C ILE A 67 -5.68 -12.68 -14.67
N GLN A 68 -4.96 -12.49 -15.77
CA GLN A 68 -5.01 -13.37 -16.93
C GLN A 68 -3.61 -13.80 -17.35
N LEU A 69 -3.41 -15.11 -17.50
CA LEU A 69 -2.18 -15.63 -18.12
C LEU A 69 -2.24 -15.50 -19.65
N GLY A 70 -1.14 -15.04 -20.24
CA GLY A 70 -1.04 -14.77 -21.65
C GLY A 70 -1.58 -13.39 -22.04
N VAL A 71 -2.23 -13.33 -23.19
CA VAL A 71 -2.78 -12.08 -23.75
C VAL A 71 -4.12 -11.77 -23.15
N VAL A 72 -4.34 -10.53 -22.74
CA VAL A 72 -5.66 -10.07 -22.26
C VAL A 72 -6.71 -10.22 -23.36
N ASP A 73 -7.93 -10.60 -22.99
CA ASP A 73 -9.08 -10.71 -23.90
C ASP A 73 -10.28 -9.84 -23.43
N GLU A 74 -11.29 -9.78 -24.29
CA GLU A 74 -12.48 -8.96 -24.06
C GLU A 74 -13.24 -9.38 -22.79
N SER A 75 -13.34 -10.69 -22.54
CA SER A 75 -14.06 -11.23 -21.36
C SER A 75 -13.43 -10.78 -20.07
N HIS A 76 -12.08 -10.74 -20.03
CA HIS A 76 -11.34 -10.28 -18.85
C HIS A 76 -11.57 -8.80 -18.57
N ILE A 77 -11.51 -7.98 -19.61
CA ILE A 77 -11.78 -6.54 -19.50
C ILE A 77 -13.21 -6.31 -18.95
N ILE A 78 -14.20 -7.02 -19.51
CA ILE A 78 -15.60 -6.89 -19.10
C ILE A 78 -15.77 -7.32 -17.64
N ARG A 79 -15.19 -8.47 -17.24
CA ARG A 79 -15.29 -8.96 -15.85
C ARG A 79 -14.63 -8.01 -14.86
N THR A 80 -13.47 -7.46 -15.18
CA THR A 80 -12.81 -6.49 -14.30
C THR A 80 -13.68 -5.28 -14.04
N ILE A 81 -14.31 -4.74 -15.10
CA ILE A 81 -15.24 -3.60 -14.99
C ILE A 81 -16.49 -3.99 -14.19
N GLU A 82 -17.07 -5.17 -14.45
CA GLU A 82 -18.25 -5.67 -13.74
C GLU A 82 -17.98 -5.82 -12.24
N TYR A 83 -16.85 -6.42 -11.86
CA TYR A 83 -16.51 -6.62 -10.46
C TYR A 83 -16.21 -5.30 -9.74
N TRP A 84 -15.54 -4.35 -10.40
CA TRP A 84 -15.37 -3.00 -9.89
C TRP A 84 -16.74 -2.31 -9.64
N ASP A 85 -17.69 -2.40 -10.58
CA ASP A 85 -19.01 -1.79 -10.42
C ASP A 85 -19.82 -2.44 -9.29
N ILE A 86 -19.73 -3.78 -9.14
CA ILE A 86 -20.36 -4.51 -8.04
C ILE A 86 -19.80 -4.09 -6.70
N GLU A 87 -18.48 -4.05 -6.55
CA GLU A 87 -17.82 -3.69 -5.29
C GLU A 87 -18.06 -2.21 -4.95
N ARG A 88 -18.02 -1.31 -5.93
CA ARG A 88 -18.34 0.10 -5.77
C ARG A 88 -19.79 0.33 -5.30
N LYS A 89 -20.75 -0.40 -5.86
CA LYS A 89 -22.16 -0.34 -5.43
C LYS A 89 -22.37 -0.92 -4.04
N ARG A 90 -21.66 -1.98 -3.71
CA ARG A 90 -21.73 -2.65 -2.40
C ARG A 90 -21.13 -1.83 -1.28
N TYR A 91 -20.05 -1.07 -1.58
CA TYR A 91 -19.28 -0.29 -0.61
C TYR A 91 -18.98 1.12 -1.11
N PRO A 92 -20.01 1.96 -1.30
CA PRO A 92 -19.88 3.29 -1.90
C PRO A 92 -19.10 4.28 -1.05
N GLN A 93 -18.79 3.94 0.21
CA GLN A 93 -17.99 4.76 1.12
C GLN A 93 -16.49 4.72 0.84
N TYR A 94 -16.04 3.83 -0.05
CA TYR A 94 -14.64 3.72 -0.45
C TYR A 94 -14.45 4.21 -1.89
N GLU A 95 -13.26 4.67 -2.19
CA GLU A 95 -12.82 4.80 -3.58
C GLU A 95 -12.46 3.42 -4.13
N HIS A 96 -12.71 3.19 -5.41
CA HIS A 96 -12.49 1.91 -6.08
C HIS A 96 -11.73 2.09 -7.38
N ALA A 97 -10.79 1.19 -7.68
CA ALA A 97 -10.05 1.13 -8.93
C ALA A 97 -10.03 -0.30 -9.49
N ALA A 98 -10.41 -0.45 -10.73
CA ALA A 98 -10.31 -1.71 -11.47
C ALA A 98 -8.85 -1.95 -11.90
N VAL A 99 -8.31 -3.16 -11.66
CA VAL A 99 -6.93 -3.50 -12.00
C VAL A 99 -6.88 -4.74 -12.89
N ILE A 100 -6.34 -4.59 -14.08
CA ILE A 100 -6.11 -5.67 -15.02
C ILE A 100 -4.65 -6.08 -14.98
N VAL A 101 -4.35 -7.35 -14.72
CA VAL A 101 -3.01 -7.92 -14.76
C VAL A 101 -2.94 -8.98 -15.86
N ALA A 102 -2.00 -8.85 -16.80
CA ALA A 102 -1.78 -9.85 -17.84
C ALA A 102 -0.32 -9.95 -18.28
N GLU A 103 0.11 -11.10 -18.83
CA GLU A 103 1.45 -11.24 -19.42
C GLU A 103 1.62 -10.34 -20.65
N GLU A 104 0.54 -10.13 -21.40
CA GLU A 104 0.56 -9.26 -22.60
C GLU A 104 -0.75 -8.47 -22.71
N ILE A 105 -0.63 -7.17 -22.91
CA ILE A 105 -1.74 -6.27 -23.20
C ILE A 105 -1.42 -5.63 -24.55
N THR A 106 -2.15 -6.04 -25.59
CA THR A 106 -1.93 -5.52 -26.94
C THR A 106 -2.33 -4.06 -27.04
N SER A 107 -1.75 -3.33 -27.97
CA SER A 107 -2.10 -1.92 -28.22
C SER A 107 -3.59 -1.72 -28.54
N ARG A 108 -4.24 -2.71 -29.18
CA ARG A 108 -5.69 -2.67 -29.42
C ARG A 108 -6.47 -2.62 -28.12
N PHE A 109 -6.17 -3.51 -27.15
CA PHE A 109 -6.85 -3.55 -25.86
C PHE A 109 -6.47 -2.38 -24.98
N LEU A 110 -5.20 -1.96 -25.02
CA LEU A 110 -4.76 -0.77 -24.28
C LEU A 110 -5.54 0.48 -24.71
N ASN A 111 -5.75 0.67 -26.01
CA ASN A 111 -6.58 1.76 -26.52
C ASN A 111 -8.03 1.69 -26.03
N VAL A 112 -8.62 0.49 -26.02
CA VAL A 112 -10.00 0.30 -25.51
C VAL A 112 -10.08 0.60 -24.02
N ILE A 113 -9.16 0.07 -23.22
CA ILE A 113 -9.09 0.30 -21.77
C ILE A 113 -8.92 1.78 -21.48
N GLN A 114 -8.08 2.47 -22.25
CA GLN A 114 -7.86 3.91 -22.11
C GLN A 114 -9.12 4.74 -22.37
N LEU A 115 -10.01 4.32 -23.28
CA LEU A 115 -11.29 5.00 -23.50
C LEU A 115 -12.23 4.91 -22.29
N PHE A 116 -12.18 3.81 -21.54
CA PHE A 116 -12.98 3.67 -20.32
C PHE A 116 -12.38 4.42 -19.13
N ASN A 117 -11.08 4.65 -19.12
CA ASN A 117 -10.33 5.17 -17.97
C ASN A 117 -10.77 6.58 -17.52
N GLY A 118 -11.47 7.33 -18.37
CA GLY A 118 -12.07 8.60 -17.98
C GLY A 118 -13.36 8.47 -17.13
N ALA A 119 -14.04 7.32 -17.18
CA ALA A 119 -15.27 7.07 -16.44
C ALA A 119 -15.09 6.00 -15.34
N ILE A 120 -14.11 5.13 -15.51
CA ILE A 120 -13.78 4.03 -14.61
C ILE A 120 -12.30 4.17 -14.23
N PRO A 121 -11.95 4.35 -12.95
CA PRO A 121 -10.55 4.33 -12.52
C PRO A 121 -9.93 2.98 -12.85
N LEU A 122 -9.12 2.91 -13.93
CA LEU A 122 -8.62 1.68 -14.52
C LEU A 122 -7.10 1.67 -14.58
N ILE A 123 -6.49 0.64 -14.00
CA ILE A 123 -5.05 0.42 -13.99
C ILE A 123 -4.76 -0.86 -14.79
N ALA A 124 -3.78 -0.81 -15.66
CA ALA A 124 -3.32 -2.00 -16.37
C ALA A 124 -1.84 -2.29 -16.07
N LEU A 125 -1.58 -3.52 -15.61
CA LEU A 125 -0.25 -4.00 -15.24
C LEU A 125 0.17 -5.12 -16.21
N LYS A 126 1.30 -4.92 -16.88
CA LYS A 126 1.96 -5.99 -17.61
C LYS A 126 2.81 -6.81 -16.64
N MET A 127 2.51 -8.09 -16.53
CA MET A 127 3.25 -9.05 -15.73
C MET A 127 4.30 -9.77 -16.59
N THR A 128 5.52 -9.95 -16.07
CA THR A 128 6.56 -10.76 -16.69
C THR A 128 7.18 -11.67 -15.65
N ALA A 129 7.32 -12.94 -15.99
CA ALA A 129 8.02 -13.92 -15.15
C ALA A 129 9.44 -14.15 -15.67
N TYR A 130 10.41 -14.19 -14.77
CA TYR A 130 11.81 -14.50 -15.06
C TYR A 130 12.28 -15.69 -14.24
N GLU A 131 13.00 -16.59 -14.85
CA GLU A 131 13.70 -17.67 -14.15
C GLU A 131 15.13 -17.23 -13.83
N ILE A 132 15.47 -17.23 -12.53
CA ILE A 132 16.79 -16.86 -12.01
C ILE A 132 17.23 -17.94 -11.03
N ASN A 133 18.32 -18.64 -11.34
CA ASN A 133 18.87 -19.72 -10.50
C ASN A 133 17.86 -20.85 -10.15
N GLY A 134 16.89 -21.11 -11.03
CA GLY A 134 15.84 -22.11 -10.81
C GLY A 134 14.63 -21.62 -10.02
N GLU A 135 14.62 -20.35 -9.61
CA GLU A 135 13.46 -19.70 -8.97
C GLU A 135 12.77 -18.77 -9.96
N VAL A 136 11.45 -18.65 -9.85
CA VAL A 136 10.65 -17.78 -10.70
C VAL A 136 10.29 -16.51 -9.97
N HIS A 137 10.66 -15.38 -10.56
CA HIS A 137 10.40 -14.04 -10.06
C HIS A 137 9.41 -13.32 -10.96
N LEU A 138 8.43 -12.66 -10.36
CA LEU A 138 7.45 -11.84 -11.08
C LEU A 138 7.88 -10.37 -11.05
N THR A 139 7.67 -9.69 -12.17
CA THR A 139 7.77 -8.23 -12.26
C THR A 139 6.49 -7.68 -12.85
N PHE A 140 6.07 -6.52 -12.36
CA PHE A 140 4.87 -5.83 -12.81
C PHE A 140 5.24 -4.44 -13.31
N VAL A 141 4.77 -4.09 -14.50
CA VAL A 141 4.98 -2.77 -15.10
C VAL A 141 3.62 -2.14 -15.35
N LYS A 142 3.38 -0.98 -14.77
CA LYS A 142 2.16 -0.22 -15.01
C LYS A 142 2.22 0.36 -16.43
N VAL A 143 1.35 -0.13 -17.31
CA VAL A 143 1.24 0.30 -18.72
C VAL A 143 0.10 1.29 -18.92
N LEU A 144 -0.86 1.35 -17.99
CA LEU A 144 -1.91 2.35 -17.91
C LEU A 144 -2.18 2.68 -16.44
N ASP A 145 -2.24 3.95 -16.12
CA ASP A 145 -2.65 4.43 -14.80
C ASP A 145 -4.08 4.99 -14.86
N GLU A 146 -4.74 5.01 -13.71
CA GLU A 146 -6.05 5.65 -13.62
C GLU A 146 -5.98 7.14 -13.95
N VAL A 147 -6.94 7.62 -14.71
CA VAL A 147 -7.11 9.06 -14.95
C VAL A 147 -7.96 9.63 -13.83
N VAL A 148 -7.33 10.37 -12.95
CA VAL A 148 -8.04 11.20 -11.99
C VAL A 148 -8.35 12.52 -12.67
N TYR A 149 -9.59 12.70 -13.17
CA TYR A 149 -10.06 14.02 -13.53
C TYR A 149 -10.22 14.82 -12.24
N GLY A 150 -9.21 15.63 -11.93
CA GLY A 150 -9.46 16.78 -11.07
C GLY A 150 -10.41 17.67 -11.83
N PHE A 151 -11.59 17.96 -11.31
CA PHE A 151 -12.29 19.18 -11.69
C PHE A 151 -11.33 20.30 -11.27
N VAL A 152 -10.60 20.82 -12.25
CA VAL A 152 -9.93 22.10 -12.06
C VAL A 152 -11.07 23.11 -12.11
N ASP A 153 -11.70 23.35 -10.97
CA ASP A 153 -12.42 24.59 -10.76
C ASP A 153 -11.34 25.66 -10.90
N GLU A 154 -11.42 26.51 -11.89
CA GLU A 154 -10.41 27.57 -12.12
C GLU A 154 -10.26 28.47 -10.90
N ASP A 155 -11.19 28.39 -9.96
CA ASP A 155 -11.22 29.11 -8.68
C ASP A 155 -10.76 28.23 -7.49
N GLU A 156 -10.49 26.89 -7.63
CA GLU A 156 -9.89 26.11 -6.56
C GLU A 156 -8.37 26.36 -6.52
N PRO A 157 -7.82 26.74 -5.37
CA PRO A 157 -6.38 26.86 -5.23
C PRO A 157 -5.74 25.51 -5.53
N VAL A 158 -4.72 25.50 -6.40
CA VAL A 158 -3.88 24.33 -6.69
C VAL A 158 -3.65 23.57 -5.40
N ALA A 159 -4.04 22.28 -5.37
CA ALA A 159 -3.96 21.47 -4.17
C ALA A 159 -2.54 21.58 -3.58
N GLU A 160 -2.43 22.21 -2.41
CA GLU A 160 -1.15 22.43 -1.77
C GLU A 160 -0.39 21.08 -1.67
N PRO A 161 0.89 21.04 -2.05
CA PRO A 161 1.68 19.83 -1.90
C PRO A 161 1.63 19.42 -0.42
N ALA A 162 1.51 18.12 -0.18
CA ALA A 162 1.56 17.60 1.18
C ALA A 162 3.02 17.64 1.66
N ASP A 163 3.42 18.78 2.18
CA ASP A 163 4.74 19.06 2.74
C ASP A 163 4.66 19.35 4.25
N ARG A 164 5.75 19.84 4.80
CA ARG A 164 5.81 20.23 6.21
C ARG A 164 4.85 21.37 6.53
N ASP A 165 4.73 22.34 5.65
CA ASP A 165 3.87 23.53 5.86
C ASP A 165 2.38 23.13 5.84
N TYR A 166 2.01 22.20 4.95
CA TYR A 166 0.67 21.60 4.96
C TYR A 166 0.34 20.96 6.31
N TRP A 167 1.27 20.17 6.88
CA TRP A 167 1.06 19.52 8.17
C TRP A 167 1.09 20.50 9.33
N GLU A 168 1.88 21.58 9.25
CA GLU A 168 1.89 22.63 10.26
C GLU A 168 0.54 23.35 10.36
N LYS A 169 -0.11 23.59 9.22
CA LYS A 169 -1.47 24.16 9.14
C LYS A 169 -2.52 23.15 9.62
N LYS A 170 -2.39 21.88 9.20
CA LYS A 170 -3.35 20.82 9.51
C LYS A 170 -3.31 20.35 10.95
N SER A 171 -2.15 20.35 11.57
CA SER A 171 -1.92 19.93 12.95
C SER A 171 -1.39 21.09 13.82
N SER A 172 -0.10 21.17 14.07
CA SER A 172 0.58 22.28 14.75
C SER A 172 2.11 22.16 14.65
N LYS A 173 2.82 23.29 14.89
CA LYS A 173 4.29 23.29 15.08
C LYS A 173 4.74 22.38 16.22
N LYS A 174 3.94 22.31 17.30
CA LYS A 174 4.25 21.49 18.49
C LYS A 174 4.26 20.00 18.13
N SER A 175 3.25 19.53 17.42
CA SER A 175 3.19 18.11 17.02
C SER A 175 4.25 17.74 15.98
N LEU A 176 4.59 18.65 15.08
CA LEU A 176 5.73 18.41 14.18
C LEU A 176 7.07 18.37 14.90
N ALA A 177 7.27 19.16 15.95
CA ALA A 177 8.45 19.07 16.80
C ALA A 177 8.55 17.71 17.52
N ILE A 178 7.42 17.06 17.85
CA ILE A 178 7.40 15.70 18.39
C ILE A 178 7.88 14.73 17.29
N VAL A 179 7.37 14.85 16.07
CA VAL A 179 7.84 14.02 14.94
C VAL A 179 9.34 14.16 14.74
N ASP A 180 9.86 15.39 14.74
CA ASP A 180 11.30 15.66 14.60
C ASP A 180 12.12 14.97 15.72
N LYS A 181 11.67 15.07 16.99
CA LYS A 181 12.32 14.36 18.10
C LYS A 181 12.32 12.85 17.92
N VAL A 182 11.19 12.29 17.51
CA VAL A 182 11.08 10.84 17.29
C VAL A 182 11.94 10.38 16.11
N LEU A 183 12.02 11.17 15.04
CA LEU A 183 12.92 10.87 13.91
C LEU A 183 14.40 10.80 14.36
N GLU A 184 14.84 11.69 15.25
CA GLU A 184 16.20 11.59 15.82
C GLU A 184 16.37 10.34 16.72
N ILE A 185 15.34 9.94 17.48
CA ILE A 185 15.37 8.72 18.30
C ILE A 185 15.50 7.46 17.42
N ILE A 186 14.77 7.39 16.29
CA ILE A 186 14.80 6.22 15.41
C ILE A 186 15.91 6.23 14.38
N LYS A 187 16.65 7.33 14.24
CA LYS A 187 17.77 7.47 13.29
C LYS A 187 18.84 6.35 13.38
N PRO A 188 19.17 5.80 14.57
CA PRO A 188 20.07 4.65 14.65
C PRO A 188 19.52 3.37 14.05
N VAL A 189 18.21 3.26 13.85
CA VAL A 189 17.54 2.10 13.24
C VAL A 189 17.72 2.11 11.72
N GLU A 190 17.51 3.27 11.09
CA GLU A 190 17.72 3.47 9.65
C GLU A 190 18.21 4.89 9.38
N PRO A 191 19.55 5.08 9.33
CA PRO A 191 20.17 6.42 9.22
C PRO A 191 19.82 7.19 7.95
N ASN A 192 19.45 6.46 6.87
CA ASN A 192 19.19 7.03 5.56
C ASN A 192 17.68 7.22 5.29
N ALA A 193 16.81 6.86 6.24
CA ALA A 193 15.40 7.12 6.10
C ALA A 193 15.09 8.61 6.30
N ILE A 194 14.33 9.18 5.39
CA ILE A 194 13.88 10.57 5.44
C ILE A 194 12.36 10.62 5.56
N PRO A 195 11.79 11.64 6.25
CA PRO A 195 10.34 11.79 6.32
C PRO A 195 9.75 12.07 4.93
N LYS A 196 8.66 11.36 4.61
CA LYS A 196 7.85 11.57 3.42
C LYS A 196 6.47 12.06 3.85
N TYR A 197 6.16 13.29 3.48
CA TYR A 197 4.88 13.90 3.82
C TYR A 197 3.81 13.44 2.83
N ASN A 198 2.75 12.80 3.34
CA ASN A 198 1.55 12.46 2.59
C ASN A 198 0.35 13.22 3.18
N ARG A 199 -0.79 13.28 2.49
CA ARG A 199 -1.96 14.04 2.96
C ARG A 199 -2.57 13.51 4.27
N ASN A 200 -2.42 12.21 4.55
CA ASN A 200 -3.06 11.52 5.68
C ASN A 200 -2.09 11.13 6.79
N TYR A 201 -0.80 11.05 6.50
CA TYR A 201 0.26 10.67 7.46
C TYR A 201 1.63 11.16 6.97
N ILE A 202 2.60 11.20 7.89
CA ILE A 202 4.01 11.37 7.58
C ILE A 202 4.65 9.98 7.67
N GLY A 203 5.09 9.46 6.53
CA GLY A 203 5.80 8.18 6.44
C GLY A 203 7.30 8.37 6.40
N LEU A 204 8.01 7.29 6.05
CA LEU A 204 9.43 7.27 5.77
C LEU A 204 9.70 6.90 4.31
N SER A 205 10.80 7.38 3.79
CA SER A 205 11.31 7.03 2.46
C SER A 205 12.79 6.66 2.57
N LEU A 206 13.18 5.61 1.85
CA LEU A 206 14.56 5.16 1.72
C LEU A 206 14.90 5.10 0.22
N ASN A 207 15.94 5.84 -0.21
CA ASN A 207 16.35 5.90 -1.62
C ASN A 207 15.21 6.29 -2.60
N GLY A 208 14.29 7.15 -2.16
CA GLY A 208 13.16 7.60 -2.97
C GLY A 208 11.93 6.68 -2.95
N SER A 209 12.06 5.46 -2.42
CA SER A 209 10.95 4.51 -2.27
C SER A 209 10.30 4.60 -0.89
N PRO A 210 8.98 4.35 -0.75
CA PRO A 210 8.34 4.26 0.56
C PRO A 210 8.95 3.17 1.42
N PHE A 211 9.25 3.50 2.68
CA PHE A 211 9.82 2.57 3.65
C PHE A 211 9.14 2.74 5.02
N ASN A 212 7.85 2.39 5.08
CA ASN A 212 6.95 2.71 6.17
C ASN A 212 6.90 1.62 7.24
N PHE A 213 8.04 1.26 7.87
CA PHE A 213 8.02 0.38 9.06
C PHE A 213 7.40 1.08 10.27
N VAL A 214 7.45 2.42 10.28
CA VAL A 214 6.69 3.29 11.17
C VAL A 214 6.10 4.45 10.38
N ASN A 215 4.99 5.00 10.85
CA ASN A 215 4.44 6.25 10.33
C ASN A 215 3.84 7.11 11.46
N PHE A 216 3.59 8.39 11.15
CA PHE A 216 3.18 9.41 12.10
C PHE A 216 1.89 10.08 11.62
N ARG A 217 0.95 10.27 12.52
CA ARG A 217 -0.23 11.08 12.30
C ARG A 217 -0.25 12.22 13.32
N PRO A 218 0.32 13.40 12.99
CA PRO A 218 0.29 14.55 13.86
C PRO A 218 -1.15 15.00 14.14
N GLN A 219 -1.41 15.34 15.39
CA GLN A 219 -2.63 15.95 15.88
C GLN A 219 -2.32 17.37 16.41
N LYS A 220 -3.26 18.07 17.02
CA LYS A 220 -2.99 19.45 17.52
C LYS A 220 -1.92 19.51 18.62
N SER A 221 -1.89 18.55 19.54
CA SER A 221 -0.99 18.54 20.71
C SER A 221 -0.10 17.33 20.82
N SER A 222 -0.38 16.26 20.09
CA SER A 222 0.29 14.96 20.17
C SER A 222 0.51 14.36 18.79
N VAL A 223 1.17 13.22 18.74
CA VAL A 223 1.36 12.43 17.50
C VAL A 223 0.93 11.00 17.74
N VAL A 224 0.07 10.46 16.88
CA VAL A 224 -0.15 9.02 16.85
C VAL A 224 0.93 8.38 16.00
N MET A 225 1.77 7.56 16.62
CA MET A 225 2.79 6.78 15.94
C MET A 225 2.31 5.34 15.75
N LYS A 226 2.50 4.80 14.57
CA LYS A 226 2.13 3.43 14.21
C LYS A 226 3.36 2.60 13.90
N PHE A 227 3.35 1.34 14.36
CA PHE A 227 4.42 0.37 14.12
C PHE A 227 3.84 -0.87 13.44
N LYS A 228 4.40 -1.27 12.30
CA LYS A 228 4.04 -2.55 11.63
C LYS A 228 4.64 -3.74 12.40
N LEU A 229 3.90 -4.25 13.37
CA LEU A 229 4.32 -5.35 14.24
C LEU A 229 3.16 -6.33 14.48
N PRO A 230 3.43 -7.65 14.52
CA PRO A 230 2.45 -8.63 14.97
C PRO A 230 2.10 -8.38 16.44
N LYS A 231 0.87 -8.69 16.84
CA LYS A 231 0.48 -8.57 18.25
C LYS A 231 1.14 -9.66 19.05
N THR A 232 1.96 -9.27 20.03
CA THR A 232 2.61 -10.18 20.98
C THR A 232 2.53 -9.60 22.38
N LYS A 233 2.59 -10.49 23.40
CA LYS A 233 2.62 -10.06 24.78
C LYS A 233 3.86 -9.23 25.11
N GLU A 234 4.99 -9.54 24.50
CA GLU A 234 6.25 -8.81 24.68
C GLU A 234 6.12 -7.33 24.29
N PHE A 235 5.48 -7.02 23.14
CA PHE A 235 5.25 -5.65 22.73
C PHE A 235 4.14 -4.98 23.56
N ASP A 236 3.10 -5.72 23.97
CA ASP A 236 2.07 -5.21 24.87
C ASP A 236 2.71 -4.76 26.21
N ASP A 237 3.54 -5.63 26.82
CA ASP A 237 4.25 -5.35 28.09
C ASP A 237 5.22 -4.16 27.93
N LEU A 238 6.02 -4.11 26.85
CA LEU A 238 6.96 -3.00 26.58
C LEU A 238 6.25 -1.65 26.48
N ILE A 239 5.11 -1.59 25.80
CA ILE A 239 4.33 -0.37 25.61
C ILE A 239 3.68 0.07 26.94
N GLU A 240 3.18 -0.90 27.73
CA GLU A 240 2.57 -0.65 29.04
C GLU A 240 3.62 -0.17 30.05
N GLU A 241 4.77 -0.84 30.15
CA GLU A 241 5.89 -0.44 31.02
C GLU A 241 6.44 0.95 30.69
N ALA A 242 6.44 1.32 29.41
CA ALA A 242 6.83 2.67 28.99
C ALA A 242 5.78 3.73 29.33
N GLY A 243 4.54 3.34 29.67
CA GLY A 243 3.47 4.26 30.05
C GLY A 243 2.84 5.01 28.88
N PHE A 244 2.89 4.47 27.67
CA PHE A 244 2.23 5.10 26.52
C PHE A 244 0.70 4.97 26.59
N GLU A 245 0.00 6.04 26.19
CA GLU A 245 -1.41 5.92 25.83
C GLU A 245 -1.54 5.12 24.53
N THR A 246 -2.19 3.97 24.61
CA THR A 246 -2.39 3.07 23.47
C THR A 246 -3.76 3.27 22.85
N LEU A 247 -3.80 3.19 21.50
CA LEU A 247 -5.04 3.04 20.76
C LEU A 247 -5.27 1.55 20.45
N PRO A 248 -6.51 1.11 20.16
CA PRO A 248 -6.79 -0.27 19.82
C PRO A 248 -5.85 -0.79 18.72
N TYR A 249 -5.29 -2.00 18.93
CA TYR A 249 -4.45 -2.65 17.92
C TYR A 249 -5.24 -2.88 16.62
N GLU A 250 -4.65 -2.50 15.49
CA GLU A 250 -5.25 -2.71 14.17
C GLU A 250 -4.87 -4.08 13.62
N GLY A 251 -5.71 -5.08 13.88
CA GLY A 251 -5.44 -6.47 13.52
C GLY A 251 -5.32 -6.70 12.01
N VAL A 252 -6.07 -5.96 11.21
CA VAL A 252 -6.03 -6.03 9.73
C VAL A 252 -4.65 -5.60 9.21
N TRP A 253 -4.10 -4.53 9.79
CA TRP A 253 -2.83 -3.92 9.37
C TRP A 253 -1.63 -4.43 10.16
N LYS A 254 -1.89 -5.27 11.18
CA LYS A 254 -0.87 -5.71 12.13
C LYS A 254 -0.07 -4.54 12.69
N GLN A 255 -0.78 -3.51 13.21
CA GLN A 255 -0.15 -2.27 13.67
C GLN A 255 -0.48 -1.96 15.12
N TYR A 256 0.56 -1.70 15.90
CA TYR A 256 0.45 -1.00 17.18
C TYR A 256 0.33 0.50 16.95
N ARG A 257 -0.49 1.14 17.75
CA ARG A 257 -0.71 2.59 17.72
C ARG A 257 -0.52 3.15 19.10
N ILE A 258 0.44 4.05 19.25
CA ILE A 258 0.69 4.75 20.51
C ILE A 258 0.58 6.25 20.29
N ARG A 259 0.17 6.96 21.35
CA ARG A 259 0.15 8.42 21.38
C ARG A 259 1.46 8.92 21.98
N ILE A 260 2.12 9.81 21.28
CA ILE A 260 3.36 10.47 21.73
C ILE A 260 3.01 11.92 22.11
N GLU A 261 3.23 12.24 23.38
CA GLU A 261 3.10 13.59 23.93
C GLU A 261 4.43 14.37 23.82
N PRO A 262 4.45 15.70 24.01
CA PRO A 262 5.67 16.50 23.89
C PRO A 262 6.80 16.10 24.84
N ASP A 263 6.45 15.59 26.03
CA ASP A 263 7.39 15.24 27.10
C ASP A 263 7.89 13.80 26.94
N ILE A 264 8.75 13.58 25.95
CA ILE A 264 9.38 12.27 25.71
C ILE A 264 10.48 12.05 26.75
N THR A 265 10.26 11.10 27.66
CA THR A 265 11.26 10.66 28.66
C THR A 265 12.27 9.70 28.04
N GLU A 266 13.34 9.36 28.77
CA GLU A 266 14.31 8.36 28.35
C GLU A 266 13.66 6.97 28.20
N THR A 267 12.74 6.61 29.08
CA THR A 267 11.97 5.37 29.00
C THR A 267 11.16 5.29 27.71
N HIS A 268 10.45 6.40 27.37
CA HIS A 268 9.72 6.51 26.10
C HIS A 268 10.66 6.36 24.91
N ALA A 269 11.82 7.03 24.90
CA ALA A 269 12.78 6.97 23.81
C ALA A 269 13.32 5.55 23.58
N ASN A 270 13.64 4.83 24.67
CA ASN A 270 14.12 3.45 24.60
C ASN A 270 13.05 2.51 24.02
N ALA A 271 11.80 2.61 24.47
CA ALA A 271 10.70 1.80 23.95
C ALA A 271 10.40 2.11 22.47
N ILE A 272 10.39 3.38 22.06
CA ILE A 272 10.24 3.78 20.65
C ILE A 272 11.35 3.17 19.80
N LEU A 273 12.60 3.21 20.28
CA LEU A 273 13.75 2.69 19.56
C LEU A 273 13.63 1.15 19.37
N GLU A 274 13.23 0.43 20.40
CA GLU A 274 13.08 -1.03 20.39
C GLU A 274 11.93 -1.48 19.48
N LEU A 275 10.76 -0.87 19.61
CA LEU A 275 9.61 -1.11 18.72
C LEU A 275 9.97 -0.80 17.26
N SER A 276 10.72 0.28 17.01
CA SER A 276 11.16 0.65 15.66
C SER A 276 12.15 -0.35 15.08
N ARG A 277 13.10 -0.88 15.87
CA ARG A 277 14.01 -1.95 15.44
C ARG A 277 13.26 -3.21 15.02
N SER A 278 12.31 -3.63 15.85
CA SER A 278 11.48 -4.79 15.58
C SER A 278 10.60 -4.60 14.35
N ALA A 279 10.00 -3.41 14.19
CA ALA A 279 9.19 -3.08 13.02
C ALA A 279 10.01 -3.05 11.72
N ARG A 280 11.24 -2.52 11.78
CA ARG A 280 12.17 -2.54 10.64
C ARG A 280 12.61 -3.96 10.26
N GLY A 281 12.90 -4.81 11.27
CA GLY A 281 13.23 -6.21 11.05
C GLY A 281 12.10 -6.97 10.36
N ASN A 282 10.88 -6.75 10.80
CA ASN A 282 9.67 -7.33 10.20
C ASN A 282 9.44 -6.86 8.76
N HIS A 283 9.70 -5.59 8.45
CA HIS A 283 9.54 -5.03 7.12
C HIS A 283 10.52 -5.65 6.11
N ARG A 284 11.77 -5.93 6.52
CA ARG A 284 12.77 -6.62 5.68
C ARG A 284 12.48 -8.11 5.44
N ASN A 285 11.82 -8.77 6.38
CA ASN A 285 11.45 -10.18 6.22
C ASN A 285 10.16 -10.35 5.39
N SER A 286 9.54 -9.25 5.01
CA SER A 286 8.37 -9.20 4.12
C SER A 286 8.76 -8.80 2.68
N ASP A 287 10.03 -8.41 2.47
CA ASP A 287 10.67 -8.21 1.17
C ASP A 287 11.40 -9.51 0.75
#